data_67dbd190ffc60b3af0f08ffab1dc6a21
#
_entry.id   67dbd190ffc60b3af0f08ffab1dc6a21
#
_cell.length_a   1.000
_cell.length_b   1.000
_cell.length_c   1.000
_cell.angle_alpha   90.00
_cell.angle_beta   90.00
_cell.angle_gamma   90.00
#
_symmetry.space_group_name_H-M   'P 1'
#
loop_
_entity.id
_entity.type
_entity.pdbx_description
1 polymer ?
#
loop_
_entity_poly.entity_id
_entity_poly.type
_entity_poly.pdbx_seq_one_letter_code
_entity_poly.pdbx_strand_id
1 'polypeptide(L)'
;MTFDELLRAARGSEELTMPESWSQGRATFGGLTAALMFERMEKLVAEGRAMRSLQVSFVGPEVPASFEAEILREGKAVSQVQGRIVQKGETRLVCLASFGGDRDSQVQVDALPAPEAKPVSQCPGLDYIEGVTPEFI
;
A
#
# COMPACT_ATOMS: atom_id res chain seq x y z
N MET A 1 -3.69 14.37 -10.52
CA MET A 1 -4.05 14.16 -9.10
C MET A 1 -2.77 13.88 -8.31
N THR A 2 -2.60 14.56 -7.20
CA THR A 2 -1.50 14.30 -6.27
C THR A 2 -1.74 13.02 -5.47
N PHE A 3 -0.70 12.52 -4.81
CA PHE A 3 -0.82 11.34 -3.93
C PHE A 3 -1.88 11.55 -2.83
N ASP A 4 -1.87 12.71 -2.17
CA ASP A 4 -2.85 13.03 -1.12
C ASP A 4 -4.30 13.11 -1.61
N GLU A 5 -4.51 13.57 -2.86
CA GLU A 5 -5.83 13.58 -3.47
C GLU A 5 -6.34 12.17 -3.75
N LEU A 6 -5.45 11.28 -4.20
CA LEU A 6 -5.76 9.87 -4.45
C LEU A 6 -6.08 9.13 -3.16
N LEU A 7 -5.31 9.32 -2.08
CA LEU A 7 -5.60 8.74 -0.77
C LEU A 7 -6.96 9.18 -0.25
N ARG A 8 -7.28 10.49 -0.35
CA ARG A 8 -8.61 11.00 0.06
C ARG A 8 -9.73 10.41 -0.78
N ALA A 9 -9.54 10.27 -2.09
CA ALA A 9 -10.52 9.65 -2.97
C ALA A 9 -10.74 8.18 -2.62
N ALA A 10 -9.67 7.42 -2.36
CA ALA A 10 -9.74 6.02 -1.96
C ALA A 10 -10.52 5.81 -0.66
N ARG A 11 -10.45 6.73 0.27
CA ARG A 11 -11.25 6.69 1.52
C ARG A 11 -12.76 6.84 1.28
N GLY A 12 -13.17 7.56 0.25
CA GLY A 12 -14.56 7.95 0.00
C GLY A 12 -15.27 7.19 -1.11
N SER A 13 -14.55 6.53 -2.02
CA SER A 13 -15.13 5.89 -3.20
C SER A 13 -14.77 4.41 -3.30
N GLU A 14 -15.72 3.59 -3.73
CA GLU A 14 -15.48 2.17 -4.03
C GLU A 14 -14.78 1.98 -5.36
N GLU A 15 -14.93 2.93 -6.28
CA GLU A 15 -14.26 2.91 -7.58
C GLU A 15 -13.34 4.12 -7.71
N LEU A 16 -12.15 3.89 -8.25
CA LEU A 16 -11.17 4.92 -8.51
C LEU A 16 -10.53 4.69 -9.89
N THR A 17 -10.41 5.77 -10.66
CA THR A 17 -9.63 5.77 -11.89
C THR A 17 -8.23 6.28 -11.60
N MET A 18 -7.21 5.46 -11.87
CA MET A 18 -5.82 5.85 -11.71
C MET A 18 -5.42 6.83 -12.80
N PRO A 19 -4.80 7.98 -12.46
CA PRO A 19 -4.27 8.89 -13.45
C PRO A 19 -3.11 8.24 -14.22
N GLU A 20 -3.02 8.55 -15.52
CA GLU A 20 -1.96 8.03 -16.38
C GLU A 20 -0.56 8.46 -15.90
N SER A 21 -0.43 9.63 -15.27
CA SER A 21 0.83 10.12 -14.68
C SER A 21 1.41 9.21 -13.58
N TRP A 22 0.62 8.28 -13.04
CA TRP A 22 1.06 7.26 -12.08
C TRP A 22 1.33 5.90 -12.74
N SER A 23 1.37 5.85 -14.06
CA SER A 23 1.66 4.61 -14.78
C SER A 23 3.15 4.32 -14.83
N GLN A 24 3.49 3.06 -14.69
CA GLN A 24 4.82 2.52 -14.91
C GLN A 24 4.72 1.50 -16.06
N GLY A 25 4.94 1.98 -17.26
CA GLY A 25 4.66 1.21 -18.47
C GLY A 25 3.16 1.01 -18.67
N ARG A 26 2.69 -0.25 -18.70
CA ARG A 26 1.28 -0.61 -18.93
C ARG A 26 0.47 -0.79 -17.64
N ALA A 27 1.05 -0.60 -16.49
CA ALA A 27 0.41 -0.79 -15.19
C ALA A 27 0.58 0.45 -14.32
N THR A 28 -0.35 0.66 -13.41
CA THR A 28 -0.21 1.65 -12.35
C THR A 28 0.96 1.28 -11.44
N PHE A 29 1.68 2.28 -10.93
CA PHE A 29 2.76 2.07 -9.96
C PHE A 29 2.25 1.26 -8.76
N GLY A 30 2.86 0.10 -8.51
CA GLY A 30 2.40 -0.84 -7.50
C GLY A 30 2.40 -0.29 -6.07
N GLY A 31 3.33 0.61 -5.75
CA GLY A 31 3.35 1.30 -4.45
C GLY A 31 2.12 2.16 -4.22
N LEU A 32 1.61 2.84 -5.26
CA LEU A 32 0.37 3.60 -5.18
C LEU A 32 -0.82 2.68 -4.90
N THR A 33 -1.01 1.63 -5.70
CA THR A 33 -2.16 0.72 -5.55
C THR A 33 -2.16 0.03 -4.18
N ALA A 34 -0.98 -0.34 -3.66
CA ALA A 34 -0.84 -0.89 -2.32
C ALA A 34 -1.22 0.14 -1.24
N ALA A 35 -0.81 1.42 -1.37
CA ALA A 35 -1.15 2.48 -0.43
C ALA A 35 -2.66 2.79 -0.44
N LEU A 36 -3.29 2.85 -1.61
CA LEU A 36 -4.73 3.07 -1.74
C LEU A 36 -5.54 1.90 -1.14
N MET A 37 -5.08 0.67 -1.33
CA MET A 37 -5.69 -0.49 -0.70
C MET A 37 -5.50 -0.48 0.83
N PHE A 38 -4.33 -0.09 1.32
CA PHE A 38 -4.08 0.10 2.75
C PHE A 38 -5.08 1.07 3.38
N GLU A 39 -5.32 2.23 2.78
CA GLU A 39 -6.31 3.22 3.24
C GLU A 39 -7.72 2.63 3.37
N ARG A 40 -8.11 1.75 2.44
CA ARG A 40 -9.40 1.04 2.50
C ARG A 40 -9.46 0.04 3.64
N MET A 41 -8.38 -0.72 3.84
CA MET A 41 -8.28 -1.76 4.88
C MET A 41 -8.21 -1.14 6.27
N GLU A 42 -7.43 -0.07 6.45
CA GLU A 42 -7.28 0.62 7.73
C GLU A 42 -8.61 1.19 8.23
N LYS A 43 -9.45 1.70 7.34
CA LYS A 43 -10.77 2.25 7.69
C LYS A 43 -11.70 1.22 8.34
N LEU A 44 -11.51 -0.07 8.10
CA LEU A 44 -12.32 -1.13 8.69
C LEU A 44 -11.87 -1.52 10.10
N VAL A 45 -10.66 -1.13 10.48
CA VAL A 45 -10.02 -1.60 11.71
C VAL A 45 -10.31 -0.63 12.87
N ALA A 46 -10.47 -1.17 14.07
CA ALA A 46 -10.66 -0.36 15.26
C ALA A 46 -9.48 0.59 15.50
N GLU A 47 -9.76 1.79 15.98
CA GLU A 47 -8.76 2.79 16.33
C GLU A 47 -7.71 2.23 17.31
N GLY A 48 -6.46 2.67 17.16
CA GLY A 48 -5.33 2.22 17.97
C GLY A 48 -4.69 0.89 17.53
N ARG A 49 -5.14 0.30 16.42
CA ARG A 49 -4.50 -0.88 15.82
C ARG A 49 -3.68 -0.47 14.61
N ALA A 50 -2.37 -0.36 14.79
CA ALA A 50 -1.45 -0.10 13.69
C ALA A 50 -1.24 -1.34 12.81
N MET A 51 -0.93 -1.15 11.54
CA MET A 51 -0.54 -2.24 10.64
C MET A 51 0.77 -2.88 11.13
N ARG A 52 0.79 -4.20 11.21
CA ARG A 52 1.95 -5.01 11.63
C ARG A 52 2.57 -5.78 10.47
N SER A 53 1.75 -6.16 9.51
CA SER A 53 2.21 -6.82 8.29
C SER A 53 1.29 -6.51 7.14
N LEU A 54 1.85 -6.41 5.94
CA LEU A 54 1.14 -6.29 4.68
C LEU A 54 1.81 -7.18 3.65
N GLN A 55 1.04 -8.08 3.07
CA GLN A 55 1.44 -8.87 1.91
C GLN A 55 0.61 -8.41 0.72
N VAL A 56 1.28 -8.14 -0.40
CA VAL A 56 0.63 -7.70 -1.64
C VAL A 56 1.01 -8.63 -2.78
N SER A 57 0.00 -9.11 -3.49
CA SER A 57 0.16 -9.89 -4.71
C SER A 57 -0.39 -9.10 -5.89
N PHE A 58 0.49 -8.68 -6.80
CA PHE A 58 0.12 -8.01 -8.05
C PHE A 58 -0.21 -9.08 -9.09
N VAL A 59 -1.47 -9.15 -9.51
CA VAL A 59 -1.99 -10.18 -10.43
C VAL A 59 -2.04 -9.67 -11.87
N GLY A 60 -2.31 -8.39 -12.04
CA GLY A 60 -2.37 -7.78 -13.38
C GLY A 60 -2.49 -6.27 -13.34
N PRO A 61 -2.44 -5.59 -14.51
CA PRO A 61 -2.56 -4.14 -14.60
C PRO A 61 -3.98 -3.68 -14.20
N GLU A 62 -4.04 -2.53 -13.52
CA GLU A 62 -5.26 -1.98 -12.92
C GLU A 62 -5.59 -0.61 -13.50
N VAL A 63 -6.67 -0.44 -14.23
CA VAL A 63 -7.24 0.88 -14.62
C VAL A 63 -8.60 0.68 -15.32
N PRO A 64 -9.68 1.36 -14.98
CA PRO A 64 -10.14 1.75 -13.66
C PRO A 64 -10.53 0.51 -12.83
N ALA A 65 -10.61 0.65 -11.51
CA ALA A 65 -10.76 -0.50 -10.63
C ALA A 65 -11.71 -0.23 -9.46
N SER A 66 -12.35 -1.28 -8.97
CA SER A 66 -13.06 -1.28 -7.70
C SER A 66 -12.17 -1.81 -6.58
N PHE A 67 -12.30 -1.21 -5.41
CA PHE A 67 -11.54 -1.55 -4.20
C PHE A 67 -12.46 -2.23 -3.20
N GLU A 68 -12.23 -3.49 -2.95
CA GLU A 68 -12.97 -4.30 -1.99
C GLU A 68 -12.09 -4.59 -0.78
N ALA A 69 -12.62 -4.44 0.44
CA ALA A 69 -11.91 -4.81 1.65
C ALA A 69 -12.86 -5.41 2.66
N GLU A 70 -12.41 -6.43 3.39
CA GLU A 70 -13.20 -7.13 4.40
C GLU A 70 -12.34 -7.57 5.58
N ILE A 71 -12.92 -7.57 6.77
CA ILE A 71 -12.31 -8.16 7.96
C ILE A 71 -12.53 -9.67 7.90
N LEU A 72 -11.44 -10.44 7.76
CA LEU A 72 -11.50 -11.90 7.83
C LEU A 72 -11.69 -12.39 9.26
N ARG A 73 -11.06 -11.70 10.20
CA ARG A 73 -11.15 -12.01 11.63
C ARG A 73 -10.83 -10.78 12.47
N GLU A 74 -11.64 -10.53 13.46
CA GLU A 74 -11.34 -9.58 14.52
C GLU A 74 -11.17 -10.32 15.86
N GLY A 75 -9.95 -10.30 16.39
CA GLY A 75 -9.62 -10.84 17.70
C GLY A 75 -9.44 -9.72 18.73
N LYS A 76 -9.23 -10.11 20.01
CA LYS A 76 -9.00 -9.17 21.11
C LYS A 76 -7.82 -8.22 20.83
N ALA A 77 -6.75 -8.68 20.20
CA ALA A 77 -5.50 -7.93 20.02
C ALA A 77 -5.12 -7.71 18.55
N VAL A 78 -5.68 -8.48 17.62
CA VAL A 78 -5.28 -8.47 16.20
C VAL A 78 -6.52 -8.55 15.32
N SER A 79 -6.55 -7.75 14.26
CA SER A 79 -7.49 -7.84 13.14
C SER A 79 -6.74 -8.37 11.91
N GLN A 80 -7.34 -9.31 11.21
CA GLN A 80 -6.90 -9.80 9.91
C GLN A 80 -7.83 -9.24 8.84
N VAL A 81 -7.28 -8.56 7.85
CA VAL A 81 -8.04 -7.89 6.79
C VAL A 81 -7.55 -8.36 5.44
N GLN A 82 -8.48 -8.63 4.53
CA GLN A 82 -8.20 -8.86 3.13
C GLN A 82 -8.65 -7.66 2.30
N GLY A 83 -7.84 -7.29 1.31
CA GLY A 83 -8.19 -6.31 0.30
C GLY A 83 -8.02 -6.89 -1.10
N ARG A 84 -8.87 -6.46 -2.05
CA ARG A 84 -8.76 -6.83 -3.46
C ARG A 84 -9.03 -5.62 -4.33
N ILE A 85 -8.27 -5.53 -5.42
CA ILE A 85 -8.61 -4.65 -6.54
C ILE A 85 -9.19 -5.52 -7.65
N VAL A 86 -10.38 -5.16 -8.11
CA VAL A 86 -11.12 -5.90 -9.12
C VAL A 86 -11.37 -5.01 -10.33
N GLN A 87 -11.10 -5.50 -11.53
CA GLN A 87 -11.34 -4.82 -12.78
C GLN A 87 -12.07 -5.76 -13.74
N LYS A 88 -13.22 -5.34 -14.24
CA LYS A 88 -14.05 -6.14 -15.18
C LYS A 88 -14.37 -7.56 -14.64
N GLY A 89 -14.57 -7.68 -13.32
CA GLY A 89 -14.83 -8.95 -12.65
C GLY A 89 -13.60 -9.82 -12.39
N GLU A 90 -12.40 -9.39 -12.79
CA GLU A 90 -11.16 -10.12 -12.56
C GLU A 90 -10.34 -9.47 -11.45
N THR A 91 -9.79 -10.28 -10.55
CA THR A 91 -8.88 -9.80 -9.50
C THR A 91 -7.55 -9.38 -10.10
N ARG A 92 -7.12 -8.16 -9.80
CA ARG A 92 -5.86 -7.56 -10.27
C ARG A 92 -4.82 -7.44 -9.17
N LEU A 93 -5.27 -7.30 -7.93
CA LEU A 93 -4.40 -7.22 -6.76
C LEU A 93 -5.10 -7.89 -5.58
N VAL A 94 -4.33 -8.57 -4.75
CA VAL A 94 -4.79 -9.11 -3.45
C VAL A 94 -3.83 -8.64 -2.36
N CYS A 95 -4.39 -8.16 -1.26
CA CYS A 95 -3.66 -7.82 -0.06
C CYS A 95 -4.15 -8.64 1.13
N LEU A 96 -3.22 -9.04 1.98
CA LEU A 96 -3.50 -9.55 3.32
C LEU A 96 -2.74 -8.69 4.33
N ALA A 97 -3.45 -8.17 5.33
CA ALA A 97 -2.83 -7.35 6.37
C ALA A 97 -3.24 -7.82 7.76
N SER A 98 -2.30 -7.66 8.70
CA SER A 98 -2.55 -7.81 10.13
C SER A 98 -2.42 -6.45 10.80
N PHE A 99 -3.41 -6.09 11.62
CA PHE A 99 -3.40 -4.89 12.44
C PHE A 99 -3.44 -5.27 13.91
N GLY A 100 -2.69 -4.57 14.75
CA GLY A 100 -2.65 -4.86 16.17
C GLY A 100 -2.25 -3.66 17.00
N GLY A 101 -2.75 -3.59 18.23
CA GLY A 101 -2.33 -2.62 19.23
C GLY A 101 -0.97 -2.96 19.81
N ASP A 102 -0.38 -2.00 20.52
CA ASP A 102 0.83 -2.21 21.27
C ASP A 102 0.59 -3.18 22.43
N ARG A 103 1.62 -3.89 22.80
CA ARG A 103 1.60 -4.89 23.88
C ARG A 103 2.80 -4.69 24.79
N ASP A 104 2.57 -4.73 26.08
CA ASP A 104 3.65 -4.83 27.04
C ASP A 104 4.38 -6.17 26.85
N SER A 105 5.71 -6.12 26.78
CA SER A 105 6.55 -7.28 26.63
C SER A 105 7.66 -7.26 27.68
N GLN A 106 7.87 -8.38 28.33
CA GLN A 106 9.03 -8.59 29.20
C GLN A 106 10.24 -9.12 28.42
N VAL A 107 10.05 -9.44 27.15
CA VAL A 107 11.11 -9.90 26.26
C VAL A 107 11.52 -8.72 25.39
N GLN A 108 12.77 -8.29 25.55
CA GLN A 108 13.40 -7.28 24.73
C GLN A 108 14.59 -7.90 24.00
N VAL A 109 14.62 -7.73 22.68
CA VAL A 109 15.75 -8.14 21.84
C VAL A 109 16.28 -6.89 21.16
N ASP A 110 17.56 -6.63 21.34
CA ASP A 110 18.19 -5.49 20.71
C ASP A 110 18.22 -5.66 19.19
N ALA A 111 17.95 -4.58 18.47
CA ALA A 111 18.07 -4.59 17.02
C ALA A 111 19.52 -4.78 16.60
N LEU A 112 19.76 -5.48 15.51
CA LEU A 112 21.08 -5.54 14.89
C LEU A 112 21.48 -4.12 14.48
N PRO A 113 22.79 -3.76 14.62
CA PRO A 113 23.27 -2.48 14.16
C PRO A 113 23.00 -2.31 12.66
N ALA A 114 22.64 -1.10 12.25
CA ALA A 114 22.47 -0.81 10.83
C ALA A 114 23.81 -1.02 10.10
N PRO A 115 23.80 -1.57 8.88
CA PRO A 115 25.01 -1.64 8.07
C PRO A 115 25.56 -0.23 7.79
N GLU A 116 26.87 -0.12 7.63
CA GLU A 116 27.46 1.14 7.18
C GLU A 116 26.92 1.49 5.79
N ALA A 117 26.38 2.69 5.66
CA ALA A 117 25.85 3.20 4.41
C ALA A 117 26.36 4.64 4.18
N LYS A 118 26.57 4.99 2.92
CA LYS A 118 26.88 6.38 2.56
C LYS A 118 25.65 7.28 2.82
N PRO A 119 25.87 8.52 3.26
CA PRO A 119 24.80 9.52 3.29
C PRO A 119 24.16 9.68 1.90
N VAL A 120 22.86 9.95 1.85
CA VAL A 120 22.12 10.12 0.58
C VAL A 120 22.81 11.16 -0.32
N SER A 121 23.36 12.24 0.24
CA SER A 121 24.10 13.28 -0.49
C SER A 121 25.36 12.78 -1.22
N GLN A 122 25.87 11.60 -0.89
CA GLN A 122 27.04 10.97 -1.51
C GLN A 122 26.64 9.81 -2.44
N CYS A 123 25.35 9.52 -2.57
CA CYS A 123 24.85 8.52 -3.50
C CYS A 123 24.65 9.17 -4.88
N PRO A 124 24.95 8.47 -5.98
CA PRO A 124 24.59 8.94 -7.31
C PRO A 124 23.06 9.05 -7.42
N GLY A 125 22.56 10.19 -7.90
CA GLY A 125 21.15 10.36 -8.22
C GLY A 125 20.78 9.57 -9.48
N LEU A 126 19.48 9.28 -9.61
CA LEU A 126 18.94 8.85 -10.89
C LEU A 126 18.68 10.12 -11.72
N ASP A 127 19.28 10.20 -12.91
CA ASP A 127 18.99 11.27 -13.84
C ASP A 127 17.58 11.06 -14.41
N TYR A 128 16.81 12.17 -14.50
CA TYR A 128 15.53 12.13 -15.18
C TYR A 128 15.77 11.93 -16.68
N ILE A 129 15.17 10.90 -17.25
CA ILE A 129 15.24 10.57 -18.68
C ILE A 129 13.81 10.64 -19.22
N GLU A 130 13.54 11.60 -20.09
CA GLU A 130 12.21 11.78 -20.71
C GLU A 130 11.74 10.50 -21.41
N GLY A 131 10.50 10.09 -21.13
CA GLY A 131 9.90 8.87 -21.67
C GLY A 131 10.38 7.55 -21.03
N VAL A 132 11.32 7.60 -20.08
CA VAL A 132 11.83 6.42 -19.35
C VAL A 132 11.61 6.54 -17.86
N THR A 133 11.96 7.68 -17.28
CA THR A 133 11.76 7.92 -15.85
C THR A 133 10.28 8.26 -15.59
N PRO A 134 9.59 7.55 -14.68
CA PRO A 134 8.20 7.87 -14.35
C PRO A 134 8.05 9.29 -13.80
N GLU A 135 6.95 9.99 -14.16
CA GLU A 135 6.70 11.38 -13.77
C GLU A 135 6.53 11.60 -12.26
N PHE A 136 6.34 10.52 -11.48
CA PHE A 136 6.16 10.57 -10.02
C PHE A 136 7.46 10.36 -9.22
N ILE A 137 8.61 10.21 -9.87
CA ILE A 137 9.92 10.06 -9.23
C ILE A 137 10.64 11.40 -9.08
#